data_f484ec1d8fe9255607f7045cdd27b7a6
#
_entry.id   f484ec1d8fe9255607f7045cdd27b7a6
#
_cell.length_a   1.000
_cell.length_b   1.000
_cell.length_c   1.000
_cell.angle_alpha   90.00
_cell.angle_beta   90.00
_cell.angle_gamma   90.00
#
_symmetry.space_group_name_H-M   'P 1'
#
loop_
_entity.id
_entity.type
_entity.pdbx_description
1 polymer ?
#
loop_
_entity_poly.entity_id
_entity_poly.type
_entity_poly.pdbx_seq_one_letter_code
_entity_poly.pdbx_strand_id
1 'polypeptide(L)'
;MSEIEQVVLRTRKLETLLREQYHADGKGLHQLVTSCEERLPHDVIKKLRYVATIRNKIVHEDDYRLEDRKAFLAVCQECEDELTPRSGKFVWRLAFMLMTLMTLGAMLFYYWHWEELSQHFQ
;
A
#
# COMPACT_ATOMS: atom_id res chain seq x y z
N MET A 1 -5.34 -4.96 -24.01
CA MET A 1 -4.07 -5.52 -23.52
C MET A 1 -4.09 -7.04 -23.54
N SER A 2 -2.99 -7.64 -23.95
CA SER A 2 -2.87 -9.09 -23.89
C SER A 2 -2.75 -9.56 -22.43
N GLU A 3 -3.09 -10.82 -22.20
CA GLU A 3 -3.00 -11.43 -20.88
C GLU A 3 -1.55 -11.39 -20.35
N ILE A 4 -0.58 -11.68 -21.22
CA ILE A 4 0.85 -11.64 -20.87
C ILE A 4 1.25 -10.23 -20.41
N GLU A 5 0.84 -9.21 -21.14
CA GLU A 5 1.15 -7.81 -20.79
C GLU A 5 0.60 -7.44 -19.40
N GLN A 6 -0.63 -7.82 -19.11
CA GLN A 6 -1.24 -7.52 -17.81
C GLN A 6 -0.50 -8.21 -16.67
N VAL A 7 -0.14 -9.48 -16.84
CA VAL A 7 0.62 -10.24 -15.84
C VAL A 7 1.98 -9.59 -15.59
N VAL A 8 2.70 -9.24 -16.65
CA VAL A 8 4.03 -8.64 -16.55
C VAL A 8 3.96 -7.25 -15.88
N LEU A 9 2.99 -6.43 -16.27
CA LEU A 9 2.82 -5.10 -15.69
C LEU A 9 2.50 -5.15 -14.20
N ARG A 10 1.57 -6.03 -13.80
CA ARG A 10 1.22 -6.20 -12.39
C ARG A 10 2.41 -6.72 -11.58
N THR A 11 3.15 -7.68 -12.14
CA THR A 11 4.35 -8.22 -11.47
C THR A 11 5.41 -7.14 -11.29
N ARG A 12 5.66 -6.33 -12.31
CA ARG A 12 6.61 -5.22 -12.22
C ARG A 12 6.24 -4.21 -11.15
N LYS A 13 4.95 -3.90 -11.02
CA LYS A 13 4.46 -3.00 -10.00
C LYS A 13 4.76 -3.53 -8.60
N LEU A 14 4.54 -4.83 -8.37
CA LEU A 14 4.86 -5.47 -7.11
C LEU A 14 6.37 -5.45 -6.84
N GLU A 15 7.19 -5.72 -7.86
CA GLU A 15 8.65 -5.65 -7.74
C GLU A 15 9.11 -4.26 -7.33
N THR A 16 8.55 -3.23 -7.96
CA THR A 16 8.86 -1.82 -7.64
C THR A 16 8.50 -1.49 -6.20
N LEU A 17 7.33 -1.92 -5.74
CA LEU A 17 6.89 -1.70 -4.36
C LEU A 17 7.84 -2.38 -3.36
N LEU A 18 8.28 -3.61 -3.64
CA LEU A 18 9.22 -4.30 -2.78
C LEU A 18 10.57 -3.59 -2.72
N ARG A 19 11.08 -3.11 -3.85
CA ARG A 19 12.35 -2.39 -3.89
C ARG A 19 12.27 -1.05 -3.15
N GLU A 20 11.19 -0.30 -3.34
CA GLU A 20 11.03 1.02 -2.74
C GLU A 20 10.67 0.97 -1.26
N GLN A 21 9.75 0.09 -0.87
CA GLN A 21 9.22 0.06 0.50
C GLN A 21 9.97 -0.88 1.43
N TYR A 22 10.53 -1.96 0.91
CA TYR A 22 11.21 -2.98 1.70
C TYR A 22 12.70 -3.08 1.39
N HIS A 23 13.21 -2.27 0.50
CA HIS A 23 14.61 -2.27 0.06
C HIS A 23 15.05 -3.65 -0.41
N ALA A 24 14.13 -4.37 -1.07
CA ALA A 24 14.39 -5.71 -1.60
C ALA A 24 15.41 -5.66 -2.73
N ASP A 25 16.25 -6.69 -2.82
CA ASP A 25 17.28 -6.83 -3.84
C ASP A 25 17.15 -8.15 -4.56
N GLY A 26 17.21 -8.13 -5.88
CA GLY A 26 17.08 -9.33 -6.70
C GLY A 26 16.67 -9.01 -8.12
N LYS A 27 16.77 -10.01 -9.00
CA LYS A 27 16.46 -9.87 -10.43
C LYS A 27 15.03 -10.27 -10.78
N GLY A 28 14.28 -10.82 -9.87
CA GLY A 28 12.90 -11.22 -10.12
C GLY A 28 12.11 -11.24 -8.83
N LEU A 29 10.80 -11.43 -8.94
CA LEU A 29 9.91 -11.37 -7.79
C LEU A 29 10.28 -12.39 -6.71
N HIS A 30 10.63 -13.61 -7.07
CA HIS A 30 11.06 -14.64 -6.10
C HIS A 30 12.29 -14.18 -5.30
N GLN A 31 13.29 -13.63 -5.97
CA GLN A 31 14.51 -13.16 -5.31
C GLN A 31 14.23 -11.95 -4.43
N LEU A 32 13.38 -11.04 -4.89
CA LEU A 32 12.98 -9.86 -4.11
C LEU A 32 12.26 -10.28 -2.83
N VAL A 33 11.33 -11.23 -2.93
CA VAL A 33 10.61 -11.77 -1.76
C VAL A 33 11.59 -12.43 -0.80
N THR A 34 12.51 -13.26 -1.31
CA THR A 34 13.50 -13.94 -0.47
C THR A 34 14.37 -12.94 0.29
N SER A 35 14.77 -11.85 -0.37
CA SER A 35 15.64 -10.84 0.25
C SER A 35 14.97 -10.10 1.41
N CYS A 36 13.64 -10.00 1.43
CA CYS A 36 12.91 -9.29 2.47
C CYS A 36 11.86 -10.16 3.19
N GLU A 37 11.99 -11.47 3.10
CA GLU A 37 11.00 -12.41 3.63
C GLU A 37 10.80 -12.29 5.14
N GLU A 38 11.85 -11.95 5.89
CA GLU A 38 11.76 -11.74 7.34
C GLU A 38 10.87 -10.56 7.72
N ARG A 39 10.72 -9.59 6.82
CA ARG A 39 9.94 -8.37 7.05
C ARG A 39 8.53 -8.44 6.51
N LEU A 40 8.17 -9.54 5.83
CA LEU A 40 6.85 -9.71 5.22
C LEU A 40 6.00 -10.71 6.01
N PRO A 41 4.68 -10.47 6.13
CA PRO A 41 3.77 -11.46 6.68
C PRO A 41 3.74 -12.73 5.82
N HIS A 42 3.52 -13.87 6.45
CA HIS A 42 3.47 -15.17 5.77
C HIS A 42 2.44 -15.22 4.65
N ASP A 43 1.28 -14.62 4.85
CA ASP A 43 0.20 -14.56 3.86
C ASP A 43 0.65 -13.85 2.59
N VAL A 44 1.33 -12.73 2.77
CA VAL A 44 1.82 -11.90 1.67
C VAL A 44 2.91 -12.63 0.91
N ILE A 45 3.82 -13.32 1.61
CA ILE A 45 4.87 -14.13 0.98
C ILE A 45 4.27 -15.19 0.06
N LYS A 46 3.26 -15.92 0.54
CA LYS A 46 2.59 -16.95 -0.27
C LYS A 46 1.94 -16.36 -1.51
N LYS A 47 1.26 -15.24 -1.38
CA LYS A 47 0.61 -14.54 -2.50
C LYS A 47 1.64 -14.04 -3.52
N LEU A 48 2.72 -13.45 -3.06
CA LEU A 48 3.80 -12.97 -3.94
C LEU A 48 4.48 -14.12 -4.68
N ARG A 49 4.72 -15.23 -4.02
CA ARG A 49 5.30 -16.43 -4.68
C ARG A 49 4.35 -17.02 -5.70
N TYR A 50 3.05 -17.03 -5.41
CA TYR A 50 2.03 -17.45 -6.38
C TYR A 50 2.07 -16.56 -7.63
N VAL A 51 2.11 -15.25 -7.47
CA VAL A 51 2.19 -14.29 -8.58
C VAL A 51 3.48 -14.54 -9.39
N ALA A 52 4.61 -14.72 -8.73
CA ALA A 52 5.88 -14.96 -9.38
C ALA A 52 5.86 -16.27 -10.19
N THR A 53 5.27 -17.32 -9.64
CA THR A 53 5.13 -18.60 -10.31
C THR A 53 4.28 -18.51 -11.58
N ILE A 54 3.13 -17.82 -11.47
CA ILE A 54 2.24 -17.60 -12.62
C ILE A 54 2.93 -16.75 -13.70
N ARG A 55 3.63 -15.72 -13.31
CA ARG A 55 4.40 -14.88 -14.24
C ARG A 55 5.43 -15.70 -15.01
N ASN A 56 6.19 -16.55 -14.31
CA ASN A 56 7.19 -17.39 -14.94
C ASN A 56 6.57 -18.40 -15.90
N LYS A 57 5.46 -19.01 -15.53
CA LYS A 57 4.74 -19.95 -16.39
C LYS A 57 4.21 -19.28 -17.66
N ILE A 58 3.59 -18.11 -17.53
CA ILE A 58 2.97 -17.45 -18.68
C ILE A 58 4.01 -16.90 -19.67
N VAL A 59 5.20 -16.55 -19.17
CA VAL A 59 6.30 -16.02 -20.00
C VAL A 59 7.08 -17.15 -20.67
N HIS A 60 7.30 -18.27 -19.97
CA HIS A 60 8.18 -19.33 -20.43
C HIS A 60 7.47 -20.54 -21.03
N GLU A 61 6.18 -20.72 -20.76
CA GLU A 61 5.40 -21.83 -21.32
C GLU A 61 4.46 -21.32 -22.40
N ASP A 62 4.65 -21.77 -23.64
CA ASP A 62 3.90 -21.28 -24.81
C ASP A 62 2.41 -21.61 -24.73
N ASP A 63 2.06 -22.76 -24.16
CA ASP A 63 0.69 -23.24 -24.08
C ASP A 63 -0.03 -22.86 -22.78
N TYR A 64 0.67 -22.16 -21.87
CA TYR A 64 0.08 -21.83 -20.57
C TYR A 64 -0.94 -20.68 -20.70
N ARG A 65 -2.13 -20.90 -20.13
CA ARG A 65 -3.17 -19.87 -20.02
C ARG A 65 -3.59 -19.77 -18.57
N LEU A 66 -3.95 -18.56 -18.15
CA LEU A 66 -4.50 -18.34 -16.82
C LEU A 66 -5.85 -19.02 -16.70
N GLU A 67 -5.99 -19.92 -15.73
CA GLU A 67 -7.24 -20.60 -15.45
C GLU A 67 -8.29 -19.61 -14.93
N ASP A 68 -7.89 -18.68 -14.06
CA ASP A 68 -8.77 -17.66 -13.52
C ASP A 68 -8.03 -16.31 -13.47
N ARG A 69 -8.27 -15.50 -14.49
CA ARG A 69 -7.67 -14.18 -14.63
C ARG A 69 -8.12 -13.23 -13.53
N LYS A 70 -9.41 -13.30 -13.15
CA LYS A 70 -9.95 -12.44 -12.10
C LYS A 70 -9.33 -12.75 -10.74
N ALA A 71 -9.16 -14.02 -10.42
CA ALA A 71 -8.53 -14.45 -9.19
C ALA A 71 -7.07 -13.99 -9.13
N PHE A 72 -6.34 -14.11 -10.23
CA PHE A 72 -4.94 -13.64 -10.33
C PHE A 72 -4.84 -12.13 -10.09
N LEU A 73 -5.70 -11.36 -10.78
CA LEU A 73 -5.70 -9.90 -10.63
C LEU A 73 -6.10 -9.48 -9.22
N ALA A 74 -7.03 -10.20 -8.59
CA ALA A 74 -7.42 -9.94 -7.21
C ALA A 74 -6.25 -10.17 -6.24
N VAL A 75 -5.49 -11.25 -6.42
CA VAL A 75 -4.29 -11.53 -5.61
C VAL A 75 -3.24 -10.43 -5.79
N CYS A 76 -3.01 -9.98 -7.03
CA CYS A 76 -2.10 -8.87 -7.30
C CYS A 76 -2.55 -7.59 -6.59
N GLN A 77 -3.85 -7.29 -6.62
CA GLN A 77 -4.41 -6.11 -5.96
C GLN A 77 -4.24 -6.20 -4.45
N GLU A 78 -4.50 -7.36 -3.86
CA GLU A 78 -4.29 -7.58 -2.43
C GLU A 78 -2.83 -7.36 -2.04
N CYS A 79 -1.88 -7.87 -2.83
CA CYS A 79 -0.46 -7.65 -2.60
C CYS A 79 -0.07 -6.18 -2.72
N GLU A 80 -0.59 -5.48 -3.73
CA GLU A 80 -0.35 -4.05 -3.88
C GLU A 80 -0.85 -3.26 -2.65
N ASP A 81 -2.05 -3.58 -2.16
CA ASP A 81 -2.63 -2.93 -1.00
C ASP A 81 -1.81 -3.18 0.26
N GLU A 82 -1.32 -4.42 0.44
CA GLU A 82 -0.48 -4.78 1.59
C GLU A 82 0.91 -4.14 1.55
N LEU A 83 1.48 -4.00 0.35
CA LEU A 83 2.81 -3.42 0.18
C LEU A 83 2.81 -1.90 0.12
N THR A 84 1.68 -1.29 -0.22
CA THR A 84 1.56 0.17 -0.25
C THR A 84 1.50 0.71 1.17
N PRO A 85 2.32 1.71 1.52
CA PRO A 85 2.30 2.24 2.89
C PRO A 85 0.97 2.92 3.19
N ARG A 86 0.27 2.41 4.20
CA ARG A 86 -0.98 3.00 4.70
C ARG A 86 -0.73 4.26 5.51
N SER A 87 0.52 4.46 5.90
CA SER A 87 0.93 5.59 6.75
C SER A 87 0.57 6.95 6.16
N GLY A 88 0.62 7.10 4.84
CA GLY A 88 0.28 8.36 4.18
C GLY A 88 -1.15 8.81 4.45
N LYS A 89 -2.13 7.96 4.18
CA LYS A 89 -3.55 8.26 4.41
C LYS A 89 -3.89 8.36 5.90
N PHE A 90 -3.33 7.49 6.71
CA PHE A 90 -3.55 7.49 8.16
C PHE A 90 -3.00 8.75 8.80
N VAL A 91 -1.78 9.17 8.43
CA VAL A 91 -1.14 10.39 8.95
C VAL A 91 -1.94 11.62 8.56
N TRP A 92 -2.44 11.71 7.32
CA TRP A 92 -3.27 12.81 6.87
C TRP A 92 -4.60 12.90 7.62
N ARG A 93 -5.25 11.75 7.86
CA ARG A 93 -6.49 11.71 8.66
C ARG A 93 -6.24 12.15 10.09
N LEU A 94 -5.15 11.66 10.69
CA LEU A 94 -4.78 12.03 12.05
C LEU A 94 -4.46 13.52 12.15
N ALA A 95 -3.70 14.05 11.20
CA ALA A 95 -3.38 15.47 11.13
C ALA A 95 -4.66 16.33 11.01
N PHE A 96 -5.58 15.91 10.16
CA PHE A 96 -6.86 16.61 9.98
C PHE A 96 -7.70 16.59 11.26
N MET A 97 -7.78 15.46 11.93
CA MET A 97 -8.50 15.33 13.20
C MET A 97 -7.89 16.22 14.29
N LEU A 98 -6.56 16.24 14.39
CA LEU A 98 -5.85 17.06 15.36
C LEU A 98 -6.07 18.55 15.09
N MET A 99 -6.00 18.98 13.83
CA MET A 99 -6.26 20.37 13.45
C MET A 99 -7.70 20.79 13.80
N THR A 100 -8.67 19.92 13.51
CA THR A 100 -10.07 20.17 13.83
C THR A 100 -10.29 20.29 15.33
N LEU A 101 -9.70 19.39 16.13
CA LEU A 101 -9.77 19.42 17.59
C LEU A 101 -9.15 20.68 18.17
N MET A 102 -7.99 21.09 17.65
CA MET A 102 -7.33 22.32 18.09
C MET A 102 -8.17 23.56 17.78
N THR A 103 -8.76 23.61 16.59
CA THR A 103 -9.62 24.73 16.19
C THR A 103 -10.88 24.81 17.06
N LEU A 104 -11.54 23.67 17.30
CA LEU A 104 -12.71 23.61 18.17
C LEU A 104 -12.36 23.99 19.61
N GLY A 105 -11.24 23.50 20.13
CA GLY A 105 -10.76 23.85 21.47
C GLY A 105 -10.48 25.33 21.60
N ALA A 106 -9.85 25.93 20.60
CA ALA A 106 -9.57 27.38 20.58
C ALA A 106 -10.87 28.19 20.52
N MET A 107 -11.85 27.76 19.73
CA MET A 107 -13.16 28.44 19.66
C MET A 107 -13.93 28.36 20.99
N LEU A 108 -13.93 27.20 21.64
CA LEU A 108 -14.54 27.00 22.92
C LEU A 108 -13.87 27.84 24.00
N PHE A 109 -12.54 27.87 23.99
CA PHE A 109 -11.77 28.71 24.92
C PHE A 109 -12.07 30.17 24.73
N TYR A 110 -12.13 30.64 23.49
CA TYR A 110 -12.45 32.02 23.15
C TYR A 110 -13.87 32.39 23.60
N TYR A 111 -14.84 31.50 23.39
CA TYR A 111 -16.22 31.69 23.77
C TYR A 111 -16.39 31.77 25.30
N TRP A 112 -15.68 30.90 26.04
CA TRP A 112 -15.75 30.86 27.49
C TRP A 112 -15.08 32.05 28.16
N HIS A 113 -14.03 32.60 27.55
CA HIS A 113 -13.27 33.73 28.11
C HIS A 113 -13.60 35.05 27.46
N TRP A 114 -14.60 35.06 26.60
CA TRP A 114 -15.02 36.28 25.90
C TRP A 114 -15.41 37.39 26.87
N GLU A 115 -16.13 37.09 27.92
CA GLU A 115 -16.56 38.07 28.93
C GLU A 115 -15.36 38.69 29.65
N GLU A 116 -14.36 37.90 29.99
CA GLU A 116 -13.13 38.41 30.63
C GLU A 116 -12.32 39.25 29.64
N LEU A 117 -12.21 38.82 28.38
CA LEU A 117 -11.49 39.58 27.37
C LEU A 117 -12.18 40.90 27.04
N SER A 118 -13.50 40.94 26.99
CA SER A 118 -14.24 42.16 26.73
C SER A 118 -14.11 43.15 27.87
N GLN A 119 -13.99 42.72 29.11
CA GLN A 119 -13.74 43.57 30.27
C GLN A 119 -12.33 44.18 30.23
N HIS A 120 -11.35 43.47 29.69
CA HIS A 120 -9.97 43.97 29.56
C HIS A 120 -9.82 45.05 28.48
N PHE A 121 -10.68 45.01 27.45
CA PHE A 121 -10.65 45.98 26.34
C PHE A 121 -11.51 47.22 26.55
N GLN A 122 -12.24 47.26 27.62
CA GLN A 122 -12.95 48.48 28.05
C GLN A 122 -12.08 49.25 29.04
#